data_69ee54b4338f7d46414ceff221056bd6
#
_entry.id   69ee54b4338f7d46414ceff221056bd6
#
_cell.length_a   1.000
_cell.length_b   1.000
_cell.length_c   1.000
_cell.angle_alpha   90.00
_cell.angle_beta   90.00
_cell.angle_gamma   90.00
#
_symmetry.space_group_name_H-M   'P 1'
#
loop_
_entity.id
_entity.type
_entity.pdbx_description
1 polymer ?
#
loop_
_entity_poly.entity_id
_entity_poly.type
_entity_poly.pdbx_seq_one_letter_code
_entity_poly.pdbx_strand_id
1 'polypeptide(L)'
;MAQKGNIIYISFPIFSGYANNAYRVQKLLVRNCLRRLLPHPLVETDLPSTSEVTVTQQHGKQIVHVLHYPAVRRAPDLDIVEEPFPLSNVNLSLRLEQRPGKVYLAPQRQSLKFDYRNGYASLVLPSVAGHQMVVFET
;
A
#
# COMPACT_ATOMS: atom_id res chain seq x y z
N MET A 1 -22.97 -10.36 -10.18
CA MET A 1 -21.56 -10.73 -10.03
C MET A 1 -21.44 -12.24 -10.06
N ALA A 2 -20.50 -12.79 -10.82
CA ALA A 2 -20.25 -14.22 -10.91
C ALA A 2 -18.74 -14.48 -10.82
N GLN A 3 -18.34 -15.67 -10.33
CA GLN A 3 -16.94 -16.11 -10.27
C GLN A 3 -16.79 -17.46 -10.95
N LYS A 4 -15.72 -17.62 -11.72
CA LYS A 4 -15.30 -18.91 -12.31
C LYS A 4 -13.78 -19.01 -12.24
N GLY A 5 -13.26 -19.93 -11.40
CA GLY A 5 -11.81 -20.04 -11.17
C GLY A 5 -11.24 -18.70 -10.67
N ASN A 6 -10.21 -18.21 -11.35
CA ASN A 6 -9.52 -16.93 -11.03
C ASN A 6 -10.11 -15.72 -11.77
N ILE A 7 -11.37 -15.79 -12.19
CA ILE A 7 -12.06 -14.70 -12.88
C ILE A 7 -13.31 -14.31 -12.07
N ILE A 8 -13.46 -13.01 -11.83
CA ILE A 8 -14.67 -12.43 -11.27
C ILE A 8 -15.26 -11.47 -12.30
N TYR A 9 -16.50 -11.73 -12.69
CA TYR A 9 -17.28 -10.86 -13.60
C TYR A 9 -18.25 -9.98 -12.81
N ILE A 10 -18.20 -8.68 -13.07
CA ILE A 10 -19.11 -7.68 -12.51
C ILE A 10 -19.95 -7.12 -13.66
N SER A 11 -21.27 -7.33 -13.62
CA SER A 11 -22.21 -7.01 -14.71
C SER A 11 -22.65 -5.55 -14.80
N PHE A 12 -22.08 -4.66 -14.02
CA PHE A 12 -22.39 -3.23 -14.02
C PHE A 12 -21.12 -2.38 -14.05
N PRO A 13 -21.18 -1.11 -14.49
CA PRO A 13 -20.02 -0.25 -14.69
C PRO A 13 -19.49 0.30 -13.35
N ILE A 14 -18.87 -0.59 -12.53
CA ILE A 14 -18.45 -0.27 -11.17
C ILE A 14 -17.41 0.86 -11.12
N PHE A 15 -16.47 0.89 -12.08
CA PHE A 15 -15.42 1.91 -12.10
C PHE A 15 -15.95 3.29 -12.50
N SER A 16 -16.82 3.37 -13.52
CA SER A 16 -17.49 4.61 -13.89
C SER A 16 -18.40 5.11 -12.77
N GLY A 17 -19.14 4.19 -12.13
CA GLY A 17 -19.96 4.53 -10.96
C GLY A 17 -19.13 5.07 -9.79
N TYR A 18 -17.96 4.50 -9.54
CA TYR A 18 -17.05 5.02 -8.51
C TYR A 18 -16.44 6.37 -8.89
N ALA A 19 -16.00 6.54 -10.15
CA ALA A 19 -15.43 7.81 -10.62
C ALA A 19 -16.41 8.97 -10.51
N ASN A 20 -17.71 8.72 -10.83
CA ASN A 20 -18.72 9.77 -10.82
C ASN A 20 -19.28 10.07 -9.42
N ASN A 21 -19.35 9.08 -8.53
CA ASN A 21 -20.10 9.20 -7.27
C ASN A 21 -19.26 8.90 -6.02
N ALA A 22 -18.04 8.40 -6.17
CA ALA A 22 -17.13 8.02 -5.10
C ALA A 22 -17.75 7.09 -4.03
N TYR A 23 -18.72 6.23 -4.38
CA TYR A 23 -19.37 5.34 -3.44
C TYR A 23 -18.40 4.34 -2.84
N ARG A 24 -18.14 4.48 -1.55
CA ARG A 24 -17.22 3.61 -0.78
C ARG A 24 -17.53 2.11 -0.95
N VAL A 25 -18.80 1.75 -1.08
CA VAL A 25 -19.24 0.36 -1.27
C VAL A 25 -18.65 -0.27 -2.53
N GLN A 26 -18.53 0.48 -3.62
CA GLN A 26 -17.96 0.01 -4.89
C GLN A 26 -16.46 -0.30 -4.73
N LYS A 27 -15.71 0.59 -4.05
CA LYS A 27 -14.31 0.37 -3.70
C LYS A 27 -14.13 -0.87 -2.82
N LEU A 28 -15.00 -1.05 -1.81
CA LEU A 28 -14.96 -2.22 -0.93
C LEU A 28 -15.26 -3.52 -1.69
N LEU A 29 -16.20 -3.49 -2.65
CA LEU A 29 -16.51 -4.63 -3.49
C LEU A 29 -15.29 -5.04 -4.33
N VAL A 30 -14.66 -4.09 -5.03
CA VAL A 30 -13.43 -4.36 -5.82
C VAL A 30 -12.32 -4.90 -4.93
N ARG A 31 -12.08 -4.28 -3.76
CA ARG A 31 -11.08 -4.77 -2.81
C ARG A 31 -11.34 -6.22 -2.37
N ASN A 32 -12.59 -6.58 -2.10
CA ASN A 32 -12.95 -7.93 -1.68
C ASN A 32 -12.77 -8.93 -2.82
N CYS A 33 -13.07 -8.53 -4.08
CA CYS A 33 -12.78 -9.34 -5.26
C CYS A 33 -11.26 -9.58 -5.43
N LEU A 34 -10.46 -8.53 -5.29
CA LEU A 34 -9.00 -8.64 -5.38
C LEU A 34 -8.42 -9.54 -4.28
N ARG A 35 -8.86 -9.39 -3.03
CA ARG A 35 -8.43 -10.26 -1.93
C ARG A 35 -8.75 -11.75 -2.16
N ARG A 36 -9.87 -12.01 -2.84
CA ARG A 36 -10.27 -13.36 -3.19
C ARG A 36 -9.43 -13.97 -4.32
N LEU A 37 -9.01 -13.14 -5.28
CA LEU A 37 -8.18 -13.55 -6.42
C LEU A 37 -6.69 -13.58 -6.06
N LEU A 38 -6.25 -12.73 -5.14
CA LEU A 38 -4.86 -12.57 -4.69
C LEU A 38 -4.79 -12.72 -3.17
N PRO A 39 -4.91 -13.96 -2.65
CA PRO A 39 -4.93 -14.22 -1.20
C PRO A 39 -3.61 -13.91 -0.50
N HIS A 40 -2.50 -13.86 -1.27
CA HIS A 40 -1.16 -13.56 -0.77
C HIS A 40 -0.55 -12.37 -1.53
N PRO A 41 -0.96 -11.12 -1.25
CA PRO A 41 -0.45 -9.95 -1.94
C PRO A 41 1.04 -9.74 -1.61
N LEU A 42 1.74 -9.00 -2.48
CA LEU A 42 3.15 -8.67 -2.26
C LEU A 42 3.32 -7.76 -1.03
N VAL A 43 2.40 -6.81 -0.85
CA VAL A 43 2.40 -5.87 0.28
C VAL A 43 1.04 -5.91 0.98
N GLU A 44 1.07 -5.95 2.31
CA GLU A 44 -0.09 -5.72 3.18
C GLU A 44 0.17 -4.48 4.04
N THR A 45 -0.82 -3.61 4.15
CA THR A 45 -0.71 -2.38 4.92
C THR A 45 -2.09 -1.86 5.33
N ASP A 46 -2.12 -1.05 6.38
CA ASP A 46 -3.31 -0.32 6.85
C ASP A 46 -3.33 1.16 6.41
N LEU A 47 -2.46 1.53 5.46
CA LEU A 47 -2.42 2.87 4.88
C LEU A 47 -3.79 3.33 4.36
N PRO A 48 -4.11 4.61 4.49
CA PRO A 48 -5.31 5.19 3.88
C PRO A 48 -5.21 5.13 2.34
N SER A 49 -6.35 5.15 1.67
CA SER A 49 -6.42 5.06 0.20
C SER A 49 -5.89 6.28 -0.55
N THR A 50 -5.47 7.30 0.16
CA THR A 50 -4.75 8.48 -0.35
C THR A 50 -3.24 8.25 -0.40
N SER A 51 -2.79 7.07 0.00
CA SER A 51 -1.38 6.68 -0.05
C SER A 51 -1.12 5.77 -1.24
N GLU A 52 0.08 5.84 -1.77
CA GLU A 52 0.60 4.95 -2.80
C GLU A 52 1.74 4.11 -2.25
N VAL A 53 1.79 2.84 -2.67
CA VAL A 53 2.86 1.92 -2.30
C VAL A 53 3.44 1.29 -3.55
N THR A 54 4.75 1.43 -3.70
CA THR A 54 5.52 0.81 -4.80
C THR A 54 6.67 -0.01 -4.23
N VAL A 55 6.93 -1.16 -4.84
CA VAL A 55 8.08 -2.00 -4.47
C VAL A 55 9.06 -2.01 -5.64
N THR A 56 10.31 -1.68 -5.36
CA THR A 56 11.41 -1.76 -6.31
C THR A 56 12.46 -2.76 -5.82
N GLN A 57 13.20 -3.34 -6.75
CA GLN A 57 14.30 -4.25 -6.44
C GLN A 57 15.61 -3.69 -6.97
N GLN A 58 16.65 -3.65 -6.13
CA GLN A 58 17.96 -3.16 -6.51
C GLN A 58 19.06 -3.92 -5.72
N HIS A 59 19.99 -4.55 -6.45
CA HIS A 59 21.18 -5.20 -5.87
C HIS A 59 20.89 -6.12 -4.67
N GLY A 60 19.92 -7.03 -4.80
CA GLY A 60 19.54 -7.96 -3.73
C GLY A 60 18.70 -7.34 -2.60
N LYS A 61 18.29 -6.07 -2.74
CA LYS A 61 17.42 -5.38 -1.79
C LYS A 61 16.04 -5.17 -2.39
N GLN A 62 15.03 -5.32 -1.58
CA GLN A 62 13.69 -4.84 -1.91
C GLN A 62 13.41 -3.55 -1.16
N ILE A 63 12.91 -2.55 -1.87
CA ILE A 63 12.66 -1.21 -1.35
C ILE A 63 11.17 -0.92 -1.50
N VAL A 64 10.49 -0.74 -0.39
CA VAL A 64 9.10 -0.30 -0.37
C VAL A 64 9.08 1.22 -0.25
N HIS A 65 8.49 1.86 -1.24
CA HIS A 65 8.21 3.30 -1.23
C HIS A 65 6.78 3.51 -0.76
N VAL A 66 6.60 4.31 0.26
CA VAL A 66 5.30 4.76 0.76
C VAL A 66 5.19 6.25 0.52
N LEU A 67 4.19 6.65 -0.26
CA LEU A 67 3.89 8.05 -0.54
C LEU A 67 2.54 8.41 0.06
N HIS A 68 2.48 9.52 0.78
CA HIS A 68 1.26 10.07 1.37
C HIS A 68 1.22 11.58 1.18
N TYR A 69 0.64 12.00 0.07
CA TYR A 69 0.44 13.40 -0.29
C TYR A 69 -1.05 13.64 -0.58
N PRO A 70 -1.90 13.75 0.47
CA PRO A 70 -3.32 13.96 0.28
C PRO A 70 -3.57 15.35 -0.31
N ALA A 71 -4.10 15.37 -1.54
CA ALA A 71 -4.51 16.60 -2.18
C ALA A 71 -5.82 17.13 -1.57
N VAL A 72 -5.90 18.43 -1.41
CA VAL A 72 -7.08 19.16 -0.94
C VAL A 72 -7.66 19.98 -2.09
N ARG A 73 -8.97 19.84 -2.34
CA ARG A 73 -9.68 20.64 -3.33
C ARG A 73 -9.76 22.08 -2.88
N ARG A 74 -9.15 23.01 -3.63
CA ARG A 74 -9.16 24.46 -3.34
C ARG A 74 -10.04 25.27 -4.30
N ALA A 75 -10.27 24.78 -5.52
CA ALA A 75 -11.17 25.36 -6.50
C ALA A 75 -11.82 24.24 -7.33
N PRO A 76 -12.82 24.50 -8.17
CA PRO A 76 -13.53 23.46 -8.93
C PRO A 76 -12.63 22.47 -9.66
N ASP A 77 -11.50 22.93 -10.20
CA ASP A 77 -10.54 22.10 -10.98
C ASP A 77 -9.11 22.18 -10.43
N LEU A 78 -8.94 22.59 -9.16
CA LEU A 78 -7.61 22.75 -8.55
C LEU A 78 -7.50 21.93 -7.27
N ASP A 79 -6.67 20.89 -7.33
CA ASP A 79 -6.20 20.13 -6.16
C ASP A 79 -4.76 20.50 -5.85
N ILE A 80 -4.47 20.81 -4.60
CA ILE A 80 -3.12 21.13 -4.14
C ILE A 80 -2.74 20.29 -2.92
N VAL A 81 -1.44 20.07 -2.78
CA VAL A 81 -0.84 19.51 -1.56
C VAL A 81 -0.09 20.64 -0.89
N GLU A 82 -0.66 21.20 0.19
CA GLU A 82 0.00 22.26 0.96
C GLU A 82 0.94 21.65 1.99
N GLU A 83 0.40 20.83 2.88
CA GLU A 83 1.15 20.21 3.96
C GLU A 83 0.80 18.72 4.06
N PRO A 84 1.77 17.83 3.93
CA PRO A 84 1.54 16.41 4.16
C PRO A 84 1.42 16.14 5.65
N PHE A 85 0.25 15.69 6.08
CA PHE A 85 0.06 15.23 7.47
C PHE A 85 0.79 13.91 7.68
N PRO A 86 1.66 13.79 8.71
CA PRO A 86 2.35 12.55 8.99
C PRO A 86 1.37 11.47 9.46
N LEU A 87 1.47 10.29 8.87
CA LEU A 87 0.83 9.08 9.40
C LEU A 87 1.74 8.44 10.43
N SER A 88 1.18 8.02 11.56
CA SER A 88 1.94 7.38 12.63
C SER A 88 1.54 5.91 12.80
N ASN A 89 2.52 5.07 13.19
CA ASN A 89 2.29 3.65 13.52
C ASN A 89 1.64 2.85 12.39
N VAL A 90 2.13 3.02 11.16
CA VAL A 90 1.61 2.32 9.98
C VAL A 90 2.12 0.88 9.96
N ASN A 91 1.21 -0.08 9.91
CA ASN A 91 1.55 -1.48 9.72
C ASN A 91 1.93 -1.75 8.26
N LEU A 92 3.08 -2.38 8.06
CA LEU A 92 3.60 -2.75 6.75
C LEU A 92 4.13 -4.19 6.80
N SER A 93 3.69 -5.00 5.86
CA SER A 93 4.20 -6.35 5.66
C SER A 93 4.59 -6.54 4.20
N LEU A 94 5.81 -7.02 3.96
CA LEU A 94 6.32 -7.35 2.63
C LEU A 94 6.51 -8.86 2.53
N ARG A 95 5.96 -9.47 1.48
CA ARG A 95 6.19 -10.88 1.17
C ARG A 95 7.59 -11.08 0.58
N LEU A 96 8.37 -11.96 1.21
CA LEU A 96 9.73 -12.29 0.81
C LEU A 96 9.89 -13.81 0.79
N GLU A 97 10.73 -14.34 -0.10
CA GLU A 97 11.03 -15.77 -0.19
C GLU A 97 11.84 -16.24 1.02
N GLN A 98 12.65 -15.36 1.61
CA GLN A 98 13.47 -15.65 2.77
C GLN A 98 13.49 -14.48 3.75
N ARG A 99 13.83 -14.79 5.00
CA ARG A 99 13.93 -13.76 6.04
C ARG A 99 15.01 -12.74 5.68
N PRO A 100 14.70 -11.43 5.69
CA PRO A 100 15.72 -10.40 5.49
C PRO A 100 16.71 -10.37 6.66
N GLY A 101 17.98 -10.13 6.35
CA GLY A 101 19.02 -9.95 7.37
C GLY A 101 18.86 -8.62 8.10
N LYS A 102 18.40 -7.59 7.42
CA LYS A 102 18.22 -6.25 7.97
C LYS A 102 17.04 -5.52 7.33
N VAL A 103 16.34 -4.71 8.13
CA VAL A 103 15.29 -3.78 7.65
C VAL A 103 15.56 -2.40 8.25
N TYR A 104 15.48 -1.35 7.40
CA TYR A 104 15.75 0.02 7.84
C TYR A 104 15.03 1.07 6.99
N LEU A 105 14.85 2.26 7.56
CA LEU A 105 14.38 3.45 6.84
C LEU A 105 15.49 4.06 6.00
N ALA A 106 15.18 4.50 4.80
CA ALA A 106 16.09 5.26 3.95
C ALA A 106 15.48 6.64 3.63
N PRO A 107 16.31 7.69 3.57
CA PRO A 107 17.76 7.74 3.63
C PRO A 107 18.37 7.69 5.05
N GLN A 108 17.55 7.71 6.10
CA GLN A 108 17.94 7.90 7.51
C GLN A 108 18.84 6.76 8.04
N ARG A 109 18.83 5.59 7.40
CA ARG A 109 19.52 4.35 7.84
C ARG A 109 19.09 3.87 9.24
N GLN A 110 17.94 4.29 9.71
CA GLN A 110 17.38 3.87 11.00
C GLN A 110 16.89 2.43 10.91
N SER A 111 17.48 1.53 11.69
CA SER A 111 17.07 0.12 11.75
C SER A 111 15.67 -0.02 12.33
N LEU A 112 14.87 -0.91 11.76
CA LEU A 112 13.52 -1.24 12.21
C LEU A 112 13.50 -2.66 12.78
N LYS A 113 12.74 -2.83 13.86
CA LYS A 113 12.38 -4.16 14.34
C LYS A 113 11.29 -4.72 13.44
N PHE A 114 11.43 -5.99 13.10
CA PHE A 114 10.46 -6.70 12.27
C PHE A 114 10.29 -8.14 12.74
N ASP A 115 9.16 -8.72 12.43
CA ASP A 115 8.87 -10.14 12.57
C ASP A 115 8.80 -10.80 11.20
N TYR A 116 9.23 -12.06 11.08
CA TYR A 116 9.14 -12.80 9.82
C TYR A 116 8.39 -14.10 10.03
N ARG A 117 7.17 -14.16 9.49
CA ARG A 117 6.27 -15.34 9.59
C ARG A 117 5.51 -15.55 8.30
N ASN A 118 5.31 -16.80 7.93
CA ASN A 118 4.50 -17.18 6.75
C ASN A 118 4.93 -16.49 5.45
N GLY A 119 6.24 -16.22 5.28
CA GLY A 119 6.76 -15.53 4.11
C GLY A 119 6.59 -14.00 4.13
N TYR A 120 6.15 -13.40 5.24
CA TYR A 120 6.02 -11.94 5.37
C TYR A 120 6.99 -11.39 6.42
N ALA A 121 7.71 -10.34 6.05
CA ALA A 121 8.43 -9.48 6.99
C ALA A 121 7.51 -8.32 7.39
N SER A 122 7.05 -8.33 8.65
CA SER A 122 6.06 -7.40 9.20
C SER A 122 6.69 -6.45 10.20
N LEU A 123 6.37 -5.18 10.09
CA LEU A 123 6.89 -4.10 10.94
C LEU A 123 5.88 -2.97 11.11
N VAL A 124 6.19 -2.06 12.03
CA VAL A 124 5.45 -0.82 12.21
C VAL A 124 6.35 0.35 11.82
N LEU A 125 5.90 1.16 10.86
CA LEU A 125 6.55 2.41 10.50
C LEU A 125 6.19 3.46 11.54
N PRO A 126 7.16 4.08 12.22
CA PRO A 126 6.87 5.06 13.26
C PRO A 126 6.18 6.31 12.69
N SER A 127 6.59 6.73 11.50
CA SER A 127 6.00 7.89 10.84
C SER A 127 6.21 7.83 9.33
N VAL A 128 5.23 8.33 8.56
CA VAL A 128 5.32 8.59 7.11
C VAL A 128 4.89 10.04 6.88
N ALA A 129 5.86 10.91 6.61
CA ALA A 129 5.63 12.31 6.27
C ALA A 129 5.97 12.54 4.79
N GLY A 130 4.96 12.56 3.93
CA GLY A 130 5.11 12.64 2.49
C GLY A 130 5.65 11.34 1.88
N HIS A 131 6.96 11.17 1.80
CA HIS A 131 7.60 9.97 1.25
C HIS A 131 8.52 9.28 2.25
N GLN A 132 8.36 7.98 2.42
CA GLN A 132 9.25 7.14 3.24
C GLN A 132 9.64 5.88 2.47
N MET A 133 10.92 5.57 2.47
CA MET A 133 11.46 4.31 1.94
C MET A 133 11.77 3.33 3.07
N VAL A 134 11.42 2.06 2.86
CA VAL A 134 11.79 0.94 3.74
C VAL A 134 12.59 -0.06 2.94
N VAL A 135 13.81 -0.32 3.36
CA VAL A 135 14.74 -1.22 2.67
C VAL A 135 14.82 -2.55 3.41
N PHE A 136 14.59 -3.63 2.68
CA PHE A 136 14.74 -5.01 3.13
C PHE A 136 15.97 -5.61 2.43
N GLU A 137 16.99 -5.93 3.20
CA GLU A 137 18.23 -6.58 2.72
C GLU A 137 18.14 -8.09 2.97
N THR A 138 18.15 -8.87 1.91
CA THR A 138 18.18 -10.34 1.97
C THR A 138 19.59 -10.87 1.76
#